data_4e76dcc88fa76ad5e44d3f010f871935
#
_entry.id   4e76dcc88fa76ad5e44d3f010f871935
#
_cell.length_a   1.000
_cell.length_b   1.000
_cell.length_c   1.000
_cell.angle_alpha   90.00
_cell.angle_beta   90.00
_cell.angle_gamma   90.00
#
_symmetry.space_group_name_H-M   'P 1'
#
loop_
_entity.id
_entity.type
_entity.pdbx_description
1 polymer ?
#
loop_
_entity_poly.entity_id
_entity_poly.type
_entity_poly.pdbx_seq_one_letter_code
_entity_poly.pdbx_strand_id
1 'polypeptide(L)'
;FFDVARIISEHRPRAFLLENVKNLVNHDKGRTFEVIMRTLRELGYHVPTPRVMNAKGYVPQHRERILIVGFREECNFSFDDLDVPSPLNGPKLGTILHPEDGSEKAPDKHYTDAHGRVSDKYILTDHLWQYLQDYAAKHRAAGNGFGFGLVGRGDAARTLSARYYKDGSEILIDRGEGKNPRRLTPRECARLMGFDKPGESKFIIPVSDTQAYKQFGNSVAVPVIEAVARCMLPHITAEAARDQ
;
A
#
# COMPACT_ATOMS: atom_id res chain seq x y z
N PHE A 1 -12.31 -10.40 11.53
CA PHE A 1 -11.65 -10.04 12.79
C PHE A 1 -11.66 -11.19 13.81
N PHE A 2 -12.77 -11.88 14.00
CA PHE A 2 -12.90 -12.91 15.06
C PHE A 2 -11.91 -14.08 14.90
N ASP A 3 -11.53 -14.45 13.68
CA ASP A 3 -10.46 -15.43 13.47
C ASP A 3 -9.09 -14.91 13.93
N VAL A 4 -8.81 -13.62 13.73
CA VAL A 4 -7.59 -12.99 14.26
C VAL A 4 -7.61 -13.00 15.79
N ALA A 5 -8.73 -12.64 16.41
CA ALA A 5 -8.89 -12.68 17.87
C ALA A 5 -8.68 -14.09 18.43
N ARG A 6 -9.25 -15.12 17.76
CA ARG A 6 -9.06 -16.54 18.13
C ARG A 6 -7.58 -16.94 18.06
N ILE A 7 -6.87 -16.56 16.98
CA ILE A 7 -5.43 -16.85 16.84
C ILE A 7 -4.62 -16.17 17.94
N ILE A 8 -4.90 -14.90 18.25
CA ILE A 8 -4.23 -14.17 19.33
C ILE A 8 -4.50 -14.82 20.69
N SER A 9 -5.74 -15.25 20.94
CA SER A 9 -6.12 -15.95 22.18
C SER A 9 -5.39 -17.26 22.36
N GLU A 10 -5.27 -18.06 21.30
CA GLU A 10 -4.65 -19.39 21.32
C GLU A 10 -3.12 -19.29 21.46
N HIS A 11 -2.49 -18.47 20.64
CA HIS A 11 -1.02 -18.39 20.57
C HIS A 11 -0.40 -17.43 21.57
N ARG A 12 -1.18 -16.53 22.15
CA ARG A 12 -0.72 -15.57 23.16
C ARG A 12 0.62 -14.89 22.77
N PRO A 13 0.75 -14.31 21.55
CA PRO A 13 2.00 -13.67 21.13
C PRO A 13 2.38 -12.56 22.10
N ARG A 14 3.69 -12.27 22.24
CA ARG A 14 4.16 -11.15 23.09
C ARG A 14 3.63 -9.81 22.60
N ALA A 15 3.53 -9.64 21.29
CA ALA A 15 2.95 -8.46 20.66
C ALA A 15 2.26 -8.83 19.35
N PHE A 16 1.39 -7.96 18.87
CA PHE A 16 0.81 -8.04 17.54
C PHE A 16 0.76 -6.66 16.86
N LEU A 17 0.76 -6.66 15.54
CA LEU A 17 0.50 -5.51 14.69
C LEU A 17 -0.60 -5.88 13.70
N LEU A 18 -1.73 -5.18 13.76
CA LEU A 18 -2.86 -5.35 12.85
C LEU A 18 -3.01 -4.11 11.97
N GLU A 19 -3.37 -4.34 10.72
CA GLU A 19 -3.59 -3.28 9.72
C GLU A 19 -4.99 -3.40 9.14
N ASN A 20 -5.62 -2.26 8.88
CA ASN A 20 -6.86 -2.21 8.12
C ASN A 20 -7.01 -0.88 7.38
N VAL A 21 -8.02 -0.79 6.52
CA VAL A 21 -8.36 0.47 5.85
C VAL A 21 -8.80 1.52 6.88
N LYS A 22 -8.45 2.79 6.64
CA LYS A 22 -8.84 3.94 7.49
C LYS A 22 -10.34 3.95 7.83
N ASN A 23 -11.17 3.55 6.86
CA ASN A 23 -12.63 3.57 7.04
C ASN A 23 -13.15 2.64 8.16
N LEU A 24 -12.34 1.70 8.65
CA LEU A 24 -12.68 0.86 9.79
C LEU A 24 -13.07 1.70 11.02
N VAL A 25 -12.41 2.84 11.23
CA VAL A 25 -12.67 3.73 12.38
C VAL A 25 -14.13 4.22 12.40
N ASN A 26 -14.70 4.48 11.21
CA ASN A 26 -16.05 5.02 11.06
C ASN A 26 -17.09 3.96 10.64
N HIS A 27 -16.65 2.71 10.43
CA HIS A 27 -17.54 1.64 10.01
C HIS A 27 -18.63 1.39 11.06
N ASP A 28 -19.87 1.34 10.59
CA ASP A 28 -21.04 1.17 11.45
C ASP A 28 -21.09 2.21 12.61
N LYS A 29 -20.85 3.49 12.28
CA LYS A 29 -20.78 4.60 13.24
C LYS A 29 -19.75 4.40 14.37
N GLY A 30 -18.64 3.72 14.06
CA GLY A 30 -17.55 3.42 15.02
C GLY A 30 -17.74 2.12 15.81
N ARG A 31 -18.93 1.53 15.82
CA ARG A 31 -19.23 0.33 16.64
C ARG A 31 -18.31 -0.85 16.33
N THR A 32 -18.00 -1.07 15.03
CA THR A 32 -17.09 -2.16 14.64
C THR A 32 -15.70 -1.96 15.24
N PHE A 33 -15.18 -0.75 15.20
CA PHE A 33 -13.87 -0.44 15.76
C PHE A 33 -13.84 -0.58 17.28
N GLU A 34 -14.88 -0.11 17.97
CA GLU A 34 -15.03 -0.26 19.42
C GLU A 34 -15.05 -1.74 19.84
N VAL A 35 -15.78 -2.59 19.11
CA VAL A 35 -15.80 -4.05 19.37
C VAL A 35 -14.41 -4.64 19.22
N ILE A 36 -13.68 -4.30 18.17
CA ILE A 36 -12.29 -4.75 17.95
C ILE A 36 -11.41 -4.36 19.14
N MET A 37 -11.40 -3.09 19.51
CA MET A 37 -10.58 -2.56 20.60
C MET A 37 -10.90 -3.19 21.94
N ARG A 38 -12.18 -3.35 22.24
CA ARG A 38 -12.65 -4.01 23.48
C ARG A 38 -12.21 -5.47 23.50
N THR A 39 -12.45 -6.24 22.45
CA THR A 39 -12.05 -7.65 22.37
C THR A 39 -10.55 -7.85 22.58
N LEU A 40 -9.71 -7.02 21.96
CA LEU A 40 -8.27 -7.12 22.13
C LEU A 40 -7.82 -6.86 23.58
N ARG A 41 -8.49 -5.92 24.29
CA ARG A 41 -8.23 -5.65 25.70
C ARG A 41 -8.77 -6.77 26.61
N GLU A 42 -9.94 -7.31 26.31
CA GLU A 42 -10.52 -8.46 27.03
C GLU A 42 -9.65 -9.72 26.90
N LEU A 43 -8.89 -9.86 25.81
CA LEU A 43 -7.86 -10.89 25.67
C LEU A 43 -6.62 -10.64 26.54
N GLY A 44 -6.59 -9.56 27.33
CA GLY A 44 -5.52 -9.23 28.26
C GLY A 44 -4.32 -8.53 27.63
N TYR A 45 -4.52 -7.85 26.48
CA TYR A 45 -3.46 -7.06 25.86
C TYR A 45 -3.54 -5.58 26.24
N HIS A 46 -2.39 -4.98 26.51
CA HIS A 46 -2.23 -3.55 26.51
C HIS A 46 -2.27 -3.07 25.03
N VAL A 47 -3.28 -2.26 24.71
CA VAL A 47 -3.50 -1.76 23.32
C VAL A 47 -3.45 -0.24 23.35
N PRO A 48 -2.29 0.38 23.02
CA PRO A 48 -2.13 1.81 22.87
C PRO A 48 -3.10 2.41 21.85
N THR A 49 -3.27 3.72 21.87
CA THR A 49 -4.14 4.41 20.92
C THR A 49 -3.72 4.11 19.48
N PRO A 50 -4.59 3.51 18.66
CA PRO A 50 -4.27 3.22 17.25
C PRO A 50 -4.03 4.49 16.45
N ARG A 51 -3.21 4.38 15.39
CA ARG A 51 -2.86 5.51 14.53
C ARG A 51 -3.20 5.24 13.07
N VAL A 52 -3.84 6.22 12.42
CA VAL A 52 -3.98 6.22 10.97
C VAL A 52 -2.70 6.79 10.38
N MET A 53 -2.03 6.01 9.54
CA MET A 53 -0.81 6.42 8.85
C MET A 53 -1.03 6.48 7.34
N ASN A 54 -0.43 7.51 6.72
CA ASN A 54 -0.40 7.64 5.27
C ASN A 54 0.98 7.21 4.74
N ALA A 55 1.00 6.25 3.84
CA ALA A 55 2.24 5.75 3.27
C ALA A 55 2.98 6.77 2.37
N LYS A 56 2.37 7.92 2.04
CA LYS A 56 2.89 8.91 1.08
C LYS A 56 4.28 9.48 1.46
N GLY A 57 4.64 9.47 2.74
CA GLY A 57 5.99 9.84 3.18
C GLY A 57 7.06 8.80 2.86
N TYR A 58 6.67 7.54 2.73
CA TYR A 58 7.54 6.38 2.55
C TYR A 58 7.61 5.88 1.11
N VAL A 59 6.46 5.88 0.41
CA VAL A 59 6.31 5.40 -0.97
C VAL A 59 5.49 6.42 -1.77
N PRO A 60 5.61 6.48 -3.11
CA PRO A 60 4.92 7.49 -3.91
C PRO A 60 3.43 7.18 -4.10
N GLN A 61 2.74 6.91 -2.98
CA GLN A 61 1.33 6.51 -2.99
C GLN A 61 0.59 7.10 -1.79
N HIS A 62 -0.55 7.72 -2.04
CA HIS A 62 -1.52 8.06 -1.00
C HIS A 62 -2.25 6.80 -0.55
N ARG A 63 -1.86 6.23 0.60
CA ARG A 63 -2.46 5.02 1.17
C ARG A 63 -2.59 5.18 2.67
N GLU A 64 -3.81 5.44 3.15
CA GLU A 64 -4.11 5.59 4.57
C GLU A 64 -4.59 4.26 5.16
N ARG A 65 -3.95 3.85 6.25
CA ARG A 65 -4.27 2.62 6.99
C ARG A 65 -4.29 2.88 8.48
N ILE A 66 -5.27 2.29 9.17
CA ILE A 66 -5.25 2.23 10.63
C ILE A 66 -4.31 1.10 11.06
N LEU A 67 -3.42 1.42 11.98
CA LEU A 67 -2.50 0.47 12.60
C LEU A 67 -2.88 0.32 14.08
N ILE A 68 -3.04 -0.93 14.51
CA ILE A 68 -3.39 -1.30 15.87
C ILE A 68 -2.28 -2.21 16.38
N VAL A 69 -1.57 -1.78 17.40
CA VAL A 69 -0.56 -2.61 18.08
C VAL A 69 -1.09 -3.06 19.43
N GLY A 70 -0.62 -4.22 19.90
CA GLY A 70 -0.91 -4.69 21.23
C GLY A 70 0.28 -5.44 21.79
N PHE A 71 0.44 -5.32 23.11
CA PHE A 71 1.50 -5.98 23.88
C PHE A 71 0.87 -6.81 24.97
N ARG A 72 1.42 -8.00 25.22
CA ARG A 72 0.93 -8.90 26.29
C ARG A 72 1.16 -8.28 27.67
N GLU A 73 2.28 -7.57 27.83
CA GLU A 73 2.60 -6.84 29.04
C GLU A 73 2.38 -5.33 28.84
N GLU A 74 2.14 -4.61 29.92
CA GLU A 74 2.02 -3.16 29.89
C GLU A 74 3.38 -2.52 29.55
N CYS A 75 3.37 -1.58 28.60
CA CYS A 75 4.56 -0.85 28.19
C CYS A 75 4.22 0.59 27.81
N ASN A 76 5.24 1.43 27.67
CA ASN A 76 5.11 2.83 27.32
C ASN A 76 5.22 3.12 25.81
N PHE A 77 4.89 2.13 24.95
CA PHE A 77 4.88 2.35 23.50
C PHE A 77 3.92 3.48 23.12
N SER A 78 4.40 4.39 22.29
CA SER A 78 3.59 5.41 21.64
C SER A 78 3.91 5.50 20.15
N PHE A 79 2.88 5.69 19.32
CA PHE A 79 3.09 6.04 17.92
C PHE A 79 3.72 7.44 17.75
N ASP A 80 3.74 8.27 18.78
CA ASP A 80 4.37 9.59 18.72
C ASP A 80 5.90 9.52 18.76
N ASP A 81 6.45 8.38 19.20
CA ASP A 81 7.89 8.09 19.15
C ASP A 81 8.35 7.67 17.75
N LEU A 82 7.41 7.47 16.81
CA LEU A 82 7.72 7.08 15.46
C LEU A 82 8.09 8.30 14.60
N ASP A 83 9.32 8.30 14.06
CA ASP A 83 9.74 9.27 13.05
C ASP A 83 9.02 8.97 11.72
N VAL A 84 8.02 9.78 11.41
CA VAL A 84 7.21 9.64 10.19
C VAL A 84 7.66 10.65 9.15
N PRO A 85 8.21 10.21 8.01
CA PRO A 85 8.61 11.13 6.94
C PRO A 85 7.43 12.00 6.47
N SER A 86 7.71 13.29 6.25
CA SER A 86 6.68 14.22 5.78
C SER A 86 6.11 13.78 4.43
N PRO A 87 4.79 13.65 4.29
CA PRO A 87 4.14 13.35 3.01
C PRO A 87 4.37 14.41 1.92
N LEU A 88 4.76 15.63 2.30
CA LEU A 88 5.07 16.72 1.36
C LEU A 88 6.37 16.46 0.61
N ASN A 89 7.36 15.87 1.30
CA ASN A 89 8.68 15.57 0.79
C ASN A 89 8.85 14.09 0.40
N GLY A 90 7.75 13.33 0.38
CA GLY A 90 7.76 11.93 0.05
C GLY A 90 8.21 11.66 -1.40
N PRO A 91 8.60 10.40 -1.68
CA PRO A 91 9.08 10.00 -2.99
C PRO A 91 8.02 10.24 -4.08
N LYS A 92 8.49 10.33 -5.34
CA LYS A 92 7.66 10.54 -6.51
C LYS A 92 7.63 9.28 -7.37
N LEU A 93 6.60 9.11 -8.20
CA LEU A 93 6.43 7.94 -9.07
C LEU A 93 7.65 7.66 -9.94
N GLY A 94 8.36 8.69 -10.39
CA GLY A 94 9.58 8.53 -11.14
C GLY A 94 10.63 7.63 -10.48
N THR A 95 10.60 7.46 -9.15
CA THR A 95 11.52 6.58 -8.43
C THR A 95 11.21 5.10 -8.62
N ILE A 96 9.94 4.74 -8.86
CA ILE A 96 9.51 3.32 -8.95
C ILE A 96 9.23 2.88 -10.40
N LEU A 97 8.97 3.83 -11.30
CA LEU A 97 8.69 3.54 -12.71
C LEU A 97 9.94 3.07 -13.43
N HIS A 98 9.77 2.14 -14.37
CA HIS A 98 10.82 1.83 -15.34
C HIS A 98 11.25 3.13 -16.04
N PRO A 99 12.56 3.39 -16.25
CA PRO A 99 13.05 4.64 -16.82
C PRO A 99 12.64 4.82 -18.29
N GLU A 100 12.51 3.76 -19.07
CA GLU A 100 12.11 3.69 -20.49
C GLU A 100 13.08 4.43 -21.46
N ASP A 101 14.23 4.86 -20.97
CA ASP A 101 15.28 5.58 -21.72
C ASP A 101 16.53 4.72 -22.01
N GLY A 102 16.46 3.42 -21.69
CA GLY A 102 17.59 2.49 -21.83
C GLY A 102 18.50 2.43 -20.61
N SER A 103 18.26 3.21 -19.57
CA SER A 103 19.07 3.22 -18.34
C SER A 103 18.66 2.14 -17.32
N GLU A 104 17.66 1.30 -17.63
CA GLU A 104 17.23 0.19 -16.77
C GLU A 104 18.38 -0.80 -16.56
N LYS A 105 18.89 -0.91 -15.33
CA LYS A 105 20.03 -1.76 -14.99
C LYS A 105 19.67 -3.25 -14.89
N ALA A 106 18.41 -3.56 -14.63
CA ALA A 106 17.90 -4.91 -14.46
C ALA A 106 16.56 -5.06 -15.21
N PRO A 107 16.61 -5.09 -16.57
CA PRO A 107 15.40 -5.31 -17.37
C PRO A 107 14.70 -6.60 -16.94
N ASP A 108 13.43 -6.52 -16.65
CA ASP A 108 12.59 -7.68 -16.34
C ASP A 108 11.85 -8.11 -17.61
N LYS A 109 12.35 -9.15 -18.27
CA LYS A 109 11.82 -9.64 -19.56
C LYS A 109 10.32 -9.98 -19.56
N HIS A 110 9.72 -10.11 -18.39
CA HIS A 110 8.28 -10.33 -18.28
C HIS A 110 7.49 -9.03 -18.46
N TYR A 111 8.11 -7.88 -18.17
CA TYR A 111 7.45 -6.57 -18.13
C TYR A 111 8.07 -5.56 -19.09
N THR A 112 9.35 -5.73 -19.44
CA THR A 112 10.10 -4.81 -20.29
C THR A 112 10.81 -5.56 -21.43
N ASP A 113 11.15 -4.82 -22.50
CA ASP A 113 12.09 -5.29 -23.51
C ASP A 113 13.55 -5.23 -23.02
N ALA A 114 14.48 -5.60 -23.88
CA ALA A 114 15.91 -5.58 -23.58
C ALA A 114 16.48 -4.17 -23.31
N HIS A 115 15.77 -3.13 -23.73
CA HIS A 115 16.10 -1.72 -23.49
C HIS A 115 15.36 -1.11 -22.29
N GLY A 116 14.66 -1.94 -21.50
CA GLY A 116 13.90 -1.49 -20.33
C GLY A 116 12.59 -0.77 -20.66
N ARG A 117 12.14 -0.76 -21.93
CA ARG A 117 10.86 -0.17 -22.30
C ARG A 117 9.74 -1.09 -21.87
N VAL A 118 8.72 -0.51 -21.27
CA VAL A 118 7.53 -1.26 -20.80
C VAL A 118 6.79 -1.87 -21.98
N SER A 119 6.40 -3.14 -21.87
CA SER A 119 5.63 -3.87 -22.87
C SER A 119 4.31 -3.18 -23.20
N ASP A 120 3.96 -3.12 -24.47
CA ASP A 120 2.73 -2.47 -24.98
C ASP A 120 1.45 -3.08 -24.39
N LYS A 121 1.48 -4.31 -23.85
CA LYS A 121 0.33 -4.91 -23.15
C LYS A 121 -0.18 -4.10 -21.95
N TYR A 122 0.62 -3.18 -21.43
CA TYR A 122 0.24 -2.28 -20.34
C TYR A 122 -0.37 -0.96 -20.81
N ILE A 123 -0.24 -0.63 -22.10
CA ILE A 123 -0.84 0.57 -22.70
C ILE A 123 -2.34 0.33 -22.87
N LEU A 124 -3.15 1.32 -22.53
CA LEU A 124 -4.59 1.25 -22.76
C LEU A 124 -4.86 1.29 -24.28
N THR A 125 -5.78 0.43 -24.73
CA THR A 125 -6.31 0.55 -26.09
C THR A 125 -7.09 1.86 -26.27
N ASP A 126 -7.18 2.36 -27.50
CA ASP A 126 -7.94 3.59 -27.81
C ASP A 126 -9.37 3.48 -27.30
N HIS A 127 -10.02 2.31 -27.51
CA HIS A 127 -11.36 2.06 -27.04
C HIS A 127 -11.49 2.17 -25.51
N LEU A 128 -10.57 1.54 -24.74
CA LEU A 128 -10.63 1.59 -23.28
C LEU A 128 -10.32 3.01 -22.77
N TRP A 129 -9.36 3.70 -23.38
CA TRP A 129 -9.02 5.06 -22.99
C TRP A 129 -10.16 6.03 -23.26
N GLN A 130 -10.81 5.96 -24.43
CA GLN A 130 -11.97 6.76 -24.75
C GLN A 130 -13.14 6.47 -23.80
N TYR A 131 -13.42 5.18 -23.54
CA TYR A 131 -14.45 4.79 -22.58
C TYR A 131 -14.24 5.42 -21.19
N LEU A 132 -13.00 5.39 -20.66
CA LEU A 132 -12.71 5.99 -19.35
C LEU A 132 -12.91 7.51 -19.34
N GLN A 133 -12.56 8.20 -20.43
CA GLN A 133 -12.78 9.64 -20.57
C GLN A 133 -14.28 9.97 -20.61
N ASP A 134 -15.04 9.28 -21.42
CA ASP A 134 -16.49 9.48 -21.56
C ASP A 134 -17.22 9.18 -20.25
N TYR A 135 -16.81 8.10 -19.58
CA TYR A 135 -17.36 7.70 -18.29
C TYR A 135 -17.07 8.75 -17.21
N ALA A 136 -15.84 9.26 -17.16
CA ALA A 136 -15.47 10.36 -16.24
C ALA A 136 -16.25 11.65 -16.53
N ALA A 137 -16.44 12.02 -17.81
CA ALA A 137 -17.23 13.18 -18.21
C ALA A 137 -18.69 13.04 -17.79
N LYS A 138 -19.32 11.89 -18.03
CA LYS A 138 -20.68 11.57 -17.60
C LYS A 138 -20.87 11.71 -16.09
N HIS A 139 -19.97 11.15 -15.30
CA HIS A 139 -20.06 11.22 -13.83
C HIS A 139 -19.84 12.64 -13.31
N ARG A 140 -18.91 13.40 -13.91
CA ARG A 140 -18.69 14.80 -13.58
C ARG A 140 -19.95 15.66 -13.87
N ALA A 141 -20.59 15.44 -15.00
CA ALA A 141 -21.85 16.12 -15.36
C ALA A 141 -23.00 15.79 -14.39
N ALA A 142 -23.00 14.58 -13.81
CA ALA A 142 -23.97 14.13 -12.81
C ALA A 142 -23.60 14.53 -11.36
N GLY A 143 -22.51 15.29 -11.14
CA GLY A 143 -22.05 15.66 -9.80
C GLY A 143 -21.42 14.50 -9.00
N ASN A 144 -21.11 13.38 -9.65
CA ASN A 144 -20.50 12.22 -9.01
C ASN A 144 -18.97 12.30 -9.06
N GLY A 145 -18.32 11.78 -7.99
CA GLY A 145 -16.87 11.85 -7.81
C GLY A 145 -16.04 10.77 -8.55
N PHE A 146 -16.55 10.20 -9.66
CA PHE A 146 -15.75 9.26 -10.44
C PHE A 146 -14.68 10.00 -11.26
N GLY A 147 -13.48 9.40 -11.33
CA GLY A 147 -12.41 9.84 -12.20
C GLY A 147 -11.26 8.85 -12.21
N PHE A 148 -10.59 8.73 -13.33
CA PHE A 148 -9.32 8.01 -13.41
C PHE A 148 -8.19 8.83 -12.78
N GLY A 149 -7.10 8.16 -12.39
CA GLY A 149 -5.91 8.79 -11.81
C GLY A 149 -4.78 8.89 -12.82
N LEU A 150 -4.82 9.88 -13.73
CA LEU A 150 -3.71 10.16 -14.63
C LEU A 150 -2.62 10.90 -13.87
N VAL A 151 -1.40 10.34 -13.87
CA VAL A 151 -0.26 10.82 -13.08
C VAL A 151 1.04 10.71 -13.86
N GLY A 152 1.92 11.68 -13.66
CA GLY A 152 3.26 11.72 -14.22
C GLY A 152 4.34 11.27 -13.25
N ARG A 153 5.59 11.28 -13.71
CA ARG A 153 6.77 10.89 -12.91
C ARG A 153 6.99 11.77 -11.67
N GLY A 154 6.54 13.03 -11.71
CA GLY A 154 6.65 14.00 -10.60
C GLY A 154 5.54 13.88 -9.55
N ASP A 155 4.57 12.99 -9.71
CA ASP A 155 3.41 12.88 -8.85
C ASP A 155 3.54 11.75 -7.83
N ALA A 156 2.55 11.66 -6.94
CA ALA A 156 2.26 10.50 -6.13
C ALA A 156 0.92 9.89 -6.55
N ALA A 157 0.85 8.57 -6.59
CA ALA A 157 -0.34 7.84 -7.00
C ALA A 157 -1.45 7.88 -5.95
N ARG A 158 -2.67 7.58 -6.39
CA ARG A 158 -3.79 7.13 -5.54
C ARG A 158 -3.47 5.75 -4.97
N THR A 159 -4.30 5.29 -4.04
CA THR A 159 -4.19 3.94 -3.47
C THR A 159 -4.31 2.86 -4.55
N LEU A 160 -3.28 2.02 -4.69
CA LEU A 160 -3.36 0.78 -5.46
C LEU A 160 -4.37 -0.16 -4.79
N SER A 161 -5.41 -0.55 -5.50
CA SER A 161 -6.46 -1.43 -4.99
C SER A 161 -6.32 -2.86 -5.52
N ALA A 162 -6.96 -3.83 -4.85
CA ALA A 162 -7.03 -5.21 -5.32
C ALA A 162 -7.80 -5.34 -6.66
N ARG A 163 -8.51 -4.30 -7.10
CA ARG A 163 -9.29 -4.27 -8.36
C ARG A 163 -8.49 -3.70 -9.53
N TYR A 164 -7.26 -3.26 -9.31
CA TYR A 164 -6.38 -2.66 -10.33
C TYR A 164 -6.23 -3.53 -11.59
N TYR A 165 -6.34 -4.85 -11.45
CA TYR A 165 -6.29 -5.79 -12.58
C TYR A 165 -7.40 -5.58 -13.62
N LYS A 166 -8.51 -4.88 -13.29
CA LYS A 166 -9.65 -4.68 -14.20
C LYS A 166 -9.27 -3.71 -15.33
N ASP A 167 -9.30 -2.44 -15.04
CA ASP A 167 -9.00 -1.36 -16.01
C ASP A 167 -7.79 -0.50 -15.60
N GLY A 168 -7.33 -0.66 -14.37
CA GLY A 168 -6.19 0.09 -13.83
C GLY A 168 -6.47 1.58 -13.66
N SER A 169 -7.74 2.00 -13.68
CA SER A 169 -8.13 3.40 -13.77
C SER A 169 -7.71 4.26 -12.57
N GLU A 170 -7.43 3.64 -11.42
CA GLU A 170 -6.98 4.39 -10.25
C GLU A 170 -5.55 4.95 -10.40
N ILE A 171 -4.68 4.31 -11.23
CA ILE A 171 -3.29 4.76 -11.47
C ILE A 171 -2.94 4.54 -12.93
N LEU A 172 -3.05 5.58 -13.74
CA LEU A 172 -2.64 5.59 -15.13
C LEU A 172 -1.42 6.50 -15.30
N ILE A 173 -0.37 5.97 -15.91
CA ILE A 173 0.87 6.70 -16.15
C ILE A 173 0.75 7.48 -17.45
N ASP A 174 0.91 8.78 -17.34
CA ASP A 174 0.94 9.69 -18.48
C ASP A 174 2.19 9.41 -19.34
N ARG A 175 1.99 9.29 -20.64
CA ARG A 175 3.04 9.03 -21.65
C ARG A 175 3.29 10.22 -22.56
N GLY A 176 2.69 11.37 -22.25
CA GLY A 176 2.79 12.59 -23.03
C GLY A 176 1.67 12.76 -24.06
N GLU A 177 1.67 13.91 -24.67
CA GLU A 177 0.61 14.35 -25.59
C GLU A 177 0.39 13.36 -26.75
N GLY A 178 -0.88 13.12 -27.07
CA GLY A 178 -1.29 12.23 -28.16
C GLY A 178 -1.07 10.74 -27.93
N LYS A 179 -0.61 10.32 -26.76
CA LYS A 179 -0.38 8.91 -26.42
C LYS A 179 -1.36 8.43 -25.36
N ASN A 180 -1.86 7.20 -25.55
CA ASN A 180 -2.66 6.56 -24.51
C ASN A 180 -1.82 6.31 -23.26
N PRO A 181 -2.39 6.49 -22.07
CA PRO A 181 -1.71 6.19 -20.82
C PRO A 181 -1.51 4.68 -20.68
N ARG A 182 -0.65 4.30 -19.74
CA ARG A 182 -0.42 2.90 -19.40
C ARG A 182 -0.72 2.58 -17.94
N ARG A 183 -0.96 1.33 -17.67
CA ARG A 183 -0.99 0.81 -16.30
C ARG A 183 0.44 0.62 -15.78
N LEU A 184 0.57 0.52 -14.46
CA LEU A 184 1.79 0.04 -13.83
C LEU A 184 2.02 -1.44 -14.21
N THR A 185 3.28 -1.83 -14.33
CA THR A 185 3.64 -3.26 -14.38
C THR A 185 3.56 -3.87 -12.98
N PRO A 186 3.43 -5.21 -12.84
CA PRO A 186 3.55 -5.86 -11.53
C PRO A 186 4.84 -5.54 -10.79
N ARG A 187 5.96 -5.36 -11.51
CA ARG A 187 7.24 -4.93 -10.92
C ARG A 187 7.16 -3.52 -10.34
N GLU A 188 6.56 -2.59 -11.04
CA GLU A 188 6.33 -1.24 -10.54
C GLU A 188 5.37 -1.24 -9.34
N CYS A 189 4.37 -2.15 -9.31
CA CYS A 189 3.53 -2.33 -8.12
C CYS A 189 4.31 -2.87 -6.92
N ALA A 190 5.24 -3.81 -7.13
CA ALA A 190 6.13 -4.28 -6.06
C ALA A 190 6.98 -3.15 -5.48
N ARG A 191 7.58 -2.32 -6.34
CA ARG A 191 8.33 -1.12 -5.93
C ARG A 191 7.44 -0.09 -5.24
N LEU A 192 6.23 0.15 -5.74
CA LEU A 192 5.24 1.08 -5.17
C LEU A 192 4.82 0.68 -3.75
N MET A 193 4.80 -0.61 -3.46
CA MET A 193 4.48 -1.15 -2.14
C MET A 193 5.70 -1.38 -1.25
N GLY A 194 6.93 -1.19 -1.79
CA GLY A 194 8.18 -1.32 -1.06
C GLY A 194 8.70 -2.76 -0.91
N PHE A 195 8.18 -3.73 -1.69
CA PHE A 195 8.74 -5.10 -1.77
C PHE A 195 10.08 -5.12 -2.50
N ASP A 196 10.25 -4.22 -3.47
CA ASP A 196 11.53 -3.90 -4.09
C ASP A 196 11.88 -2.43 -3.86
N LYS A 197 13.16 -2.12 -3.76
CA LYS A 197 13.64 -0.73 -3.77
C LYS A 197 13.56 -0.14 -5.20
N PRO A 198 13.58 1.19 -5.32
CA PRO A 198 13.71 1.84 -6.64
C PRO A 198 14.84 1.23 -7.47
N GLY A 199 14.54 0.85 -8.74
CA GLY A 199 15.51 0.26 -9.66
C GLY A 199 15.90 -1.21 -9.36
N GLU A 200 15.36 -1.84 -8.32
CA GLU A 200 15.55 -3.26 -8.02
C GLU A 200 14.47 -4.14 -8.65
N SER A 201 14.80 -5.41 -8.86
CA SER A 201 13.90 -6.46 -9.37
C SER A 201 14.25 -7.80 -8.69
N LYS A 202 14.36 -7.78 -7.35
CA LYS A 202 14.76 -8.93 -6.55
C LYS A 202 13.57 -9.76 -6.05
N PHE A 203 12.44 -9.09 -5.80
CA PHE A 203 11.24 -9.77 -5.33
C PHE A 203 10.69 -10.68 -6.44
N ILE A 204 10.56 -11.97 -6.13
CA ILE A 204 10.08 -12.97 -7.09
C ILE A 204 8.56 -12.87 -7.22
N ILE A 205 8.05 -12.67 -8.44
CA ILE A 205 6.62 -12.60 -8.75
C ILE A 205 6.25 -13.83 -9.59
N PRO A 206 5.89 -14.98 -8.96
CA PRO A 206 5.68 -16.25 -9.67
C PRO A 206 4.26 -16.43 -10.18
N VAL A 207 3.43 -15.38 -10.15
CA VAL A 207 2.02 -15.42 -10.49
C VAL A 207 1.70 -14.58 -11.72
N SER A 208 0.50 -14.76 -12.31
CA SER A 208 0.04 -13.92 -13.41
C SER A 208 -0.12 -12.45 -13.00
N ASP A 209 -0.07 -11.52 -13.96
CA ASP A 209 -0.26 -10.09 -13.75
C ASP A 209 -1.56 -9.80 -12.95
N THR A 210 -2.65 -10.50 -13.28
CA THR A 210 -3.94 -10.38 -12.58
C THR A 210 -3.82 -10.72 -11.09
N GLN A 211 -3.13 -11.81 -10.76
CA GLN A 211 -2.94 -12.21 -9.37
C GLN A 211 -1.95 -11.29 -8.65
N ALA A 212 -0.89 -10.87 -9.32
CA ALA A 212 0.06 -9.91 -8.78
C ALA A 212 -0.62 -8.59 -8.39
N TYR A 213 -1.46 -8.02 -9.27
CA TYR A 213 -2.22 -6.82 -8.95
C TYR A 213 -3.15 -6.99 -7.75
N LYS A 214 -3.86 -8.14 -7.66
CA LYS A 214 -4.71 -8.45 -6.50
C LYS A 214 -3.90 -8.53 -5.21
N GLN A 215 -2.75 -9.22 -5.24
CA GLN A 215 -1.90 -9.42 -4.09
C GLN A 215 -1.28 -8.09 -3.63
N PHE A 216 -0.67 -7.31 -4.53
CA PHE A 216 -0.11 -6.01 -4.18
C PHE A 216 -1.18 -5.02 -3.70
N GLY A 217 -2.36 -4.99 -4.32
CA GLY A 217 -3.47 -4.14 -3.89
C GLY A 217 -3.98 -4.45 -2.48
N ASN A 218 -3.96 -5.73 -2.09
CA ASN A 218 -4.32 -6.20 -0.75
C ASN A 218 -3.17 -6.15 0.26
N SER A 219 -1.93 -5.92 -0.20
CA SER A 219 -0.76 -5.93 0.68
C SER A 219 -0.60 -4.62 1.46
N VAL A 220 0.36 -4.61 2.35
CA VAL A 220 0.78 -3.44 3.13
C VAL A 220 1.88 -2.67 2.41
N ALA A 221 2.01 -1.37 2.70
CA ALA A 221 3.22 -0.63 2.34
C ALA A 221 4.35 -1.05 3.28
N VAL A 222 5.28 -1.84 2.77
CA VAL A 222 6.35 -2.48 3.57
C VAL A 222 7.12 -1.49 4.45
N PRO A 223 7.56 -0.30 3.96
CA PRO A 223 8.33 0.62 4.80
C PRO A 223 7.54 1.19 5.99
N VAL A 224 6.22 1.30 5.87
CA VAL A 224 5.36 1.74 6.99
C VAL A 224 5.33 0.69 8.08
N ILE A 225 5.13 -0.58 7.70
CA ILE A 225 5.10 -1.69 8.65
C ILE A 225 6.47 -1.91 9.29
N GLU A 226 7.55 -1.79 8.50
CA GLU A 226 8.92 -1.85 9.02
C GLU A 226 9.18 -0.77 10.08
N ALA A 227 8.79 0.48 9.81
CA ALA A 227 8.97 1.57 10.75
C ALA A 227 8.24 1.31 12.08
N VAL A 228 6.98 0.86 12.02
CA VAL A 228 6.21 0.52 13.22
C VAL A 228 6.81 -0.67 13.95
N ALA A 229 7.21 -1.73 13.24
CA ALA A 229 7.82 -2.91 13.85
C ALA A 229 9.15 -2.57 14.55
N ARG A 230 9.97 -1.70 13.96
CA ARG A 230 11.19 -1.20 14.60
C ARG A 230 10.91 -0.42 15.88
N CYS A 231 9.84 0.40 15.90
CA CYS A 231 9.40 1.12 17.09
C CYS A 231 8.87 0.17 18.18
N MET A 232 8.23 -0.95 17.79
CA MET A 232 7.74 -1.98 18.72
C MET A 232 8.87 -2.82 19.33
N LEU A 233 9.98 -3.02 18.62
CA LEU A 233 11.03 -3.98 18.96
C LEU A 233 11.60 -3.80 20.39
N PRO A 234 11.96 -2.60 20.88
CA PRO A 234 12.46 -2.41 22.23
C PRO A 234 11.51 -2.93 23.32
N HIS A 235 10.19 -2.74 23.10
CA HIS A 235 9.16 -3.15 24.06
C HIS A 235 8.96 -4.67 24.10
N ILE A 236 9.23 -5.36 22.99
CA ILE A 236 9.16 -6.83 22.89
C ILE A 236 10.42 -7.48 23.49
N THR A 237 11.61 -6.90 23.27
CA THR A 237 12.88 -7.47 23.72
C THR A 237 13.17 -7.22 25.19
N ALA A 238 12.74 -6.10 25.74
CA ALA A 238 12.85 -5.80 27.17
C ALA A 238 12.11 -6.81 28.06
N GLU A 239 11.02 -7.36 27.59
CA GLU A 239 10.28 -8.45 28.25
C GLU A 239 11.09 -9.77 28.26
N ALA A 240 11.75 -10.09 27.14
CA ALA A 240 12.58 -11.29 27.03
C ALA A 240 13.76 -11.33 28.03
N ALA A 241 14.25 -10.17 28.46
CA ALA A 241 15.33 -10.06 29.43
C ALA A 241 14.86 -10.21 30.89
N ARG A 242 13.55 -10.10 31.16
CA ARG A 242 12.96 -10.31 32.52
C ARG A 242 12.55 -11.76 32.77
N ASP A 243 12.37 -12.55 31.71
CA ASP A 243 11.99 -13.97 31.77
C ASP A 243 13.22 -14.91 31.85
N GLN A 244 14.46 -14.37 31.88
CA GLN A 244 15.73 -15.11 32.10
C GLN A 244 16.27 -14.85 33.51
#